data_86e731699e307384945bc46c7a66e515
#
_entry.id   86e731699e307384945bc46c7a66e515
#
_cell.length_a   1.000
_cell.length_b   1.000
_cell.length_c   1.000
_cell.angle_alpha   90.00
_cell.angle_beta   90.00
_cell.angle_gamma   90.00
#
_symmetry.space_group_name_H-M   'P 1'
#
loop_
_entity.id
_entity.type
_entity.pdbx_description
1 polymer ?
#
loop_
_entity_poly.entity_id
_entity_poly.type
_entity_poly.pdbx_seq_one_letter_code
_entity_poly.pdbx_strand_id
1 'polypeptide(L)'
;MSARKKMINDFFNSPTLNRDKWLKRGKTFHAEDTRFLKEIIPAKSNILELGCGNGHLLSSLKPNYGLGVDFSKRLIKEAKKKYSELNFIEADIENLPKNLNNKIKFDFVIICDTVGYLEDITETLDNLHTFFNEDTRLIVSYYSPLWAPFLNLAALLKLKMSNINSTLLGTSDIFNFLEDSKFQTVRIDRKILIPFYLFGLERLINRYIAPLPLFSSICLRHYNISRSLKAIDKSEKKSASVIIPCKNERGNIANAIERLPKFTDKIEVIFAEGNSSDGTWEEIKKVIKKNKISKNKIDIKAFKQPSKGKADAVFFAFDKASNDILIILDGDLTVAPETLKKFWKKISLGEAEYINGSRLIYPMDNNAMRFLNYIANKLFSILFTWL
;
A
#
# COMPACT_ATOMS: atom_id res chain seq x y z
N MET A 1 -9.67 -18.28 28.43
CA MET A 1 -8.28 -17.78 28.28
C MET A 1 -7.34 -18.94 28.55
N SER A 2 -6.48 -19.29 27.59
CA SER A 2 -5.53 -20.40 27.72
C SER A 2 -4.43 -20.09 28.75
N ALA A 3 -3.69 -21.13 29.19
CA ALA A 3 -2.56 -20.96 30.10
C ALA A 3 -1.47 -20.04 29.50
N ARG A 4 -1.20 -20.17 28.17
CA ARG A 4 -0.27 -19.31 27.42
C ARG A 4 -0.70 -17.85 27.47
N LYS A 5 -1.95 -17.58 27.14
CA LYS A 5 -2.51 -16.23 27.10
C LYS A 5 -2.54 -15.57 28.48
N LYS A 6 -2.83 -16.37 29.52
CA LYS A 6 -2.74 -15.90 30.92
C LYS A 6 -1.33 -15.47 31.28
N MET A 7 -0.32 -16.29 30.97
CA MET A 7 1.08 -15.98 31.24
C MET A 7 1.54 -14.70 30.51
N ILE A 8 1.13 -14.51 29.26
CA ILE A 8 1.42 -13.30 28.49
C ILE A 8 0.73 -12.07 29.12
N ASN A 9 -0.51 -12.22 29.54
CA ASN A 9 -1.26 -11.15 30.19
C ASN A 9 -0.63 -10.75 31.53
N ASP A 10 -0.26 -11.71 32.37
CA ASP A 10 0.40 -11.48 33.65
C ASP A 10 1.74 -10.74 33.47
N PHE A 11 2.51 -11.12 32.44
CA PHE A 11 3.75 -10.44 32.10
C PHE A 11 3.53 -8.96 31.73
N PHE A 12 2.61 -8.66 30.82
CA PHE A 12 2.36 -7.28 30.38
C PHE A 12 1.66 -6.43 31.46
N ASN A 13 0.95 -7.04 32.39
CA ASN A 13 0.38 -6.36 33.56
C ASN A 13 1.35 -6.27 34.74
N SER A 14 2.53 -6.89 34.69
CA SER A 14 3.50 -6.86 35.79
C SER A 14 3.93 -5.42 36.12
N PRO A 15 3.88 -5.02 37.40
CA PRO A 15 4.36 -3.71 37.85
C PRO A 15 5.83 -3.45 37.55
N THR A 16 6.64 -4.52 37.43
CA THR A 16 8.08 -4.43 37.15
C THR A 16 8.40 -4.13 35.70
N LEU A 17 7.43 -4.33 34.77
CA LEU A 17 7.59 -4.04 33.36
C LEU A 17 7.54 -2.53 33.11
N ASN A 18 8.67 -1.91 32.88
CA ASN A 18 8.76 -0.50 32.48
C ASN A 18 8.92 -0.39 30.97
N ARG A 19 7.81 -0.24 30.23
CA ARG A 19 7.80 -0.14 28.77
C ARG A 19 8.60 1.07 28.27
N ASP A 20 8.51 2.21 28.91
CA ASP A 20 9.25 3.42 28.53
C ASP A 20 10.76 3.25 28.64
N LYS A 21 11.24 2.51 29.64
CA LYS A 21 12.66 2.16 29.76
C LYS A 21 13.15 1.36 28.55
N TRP A 22 12.35 0.41 28.07
CA TRP A 22 12.70 -0.40 26.91
C TRP A 22 12.63 0.38 25.61
N LEU A 23 11.64 1.26 25.43
CA LEU A 23 11.57 2.19 24.32
C LEU A 23 12.79 3.12 24.27
N LYS A 24 13.25 3.63 25.40
CA LYS A 24 14.46 4.46 25.47
C LYS A 24 15.72 3.67 25.10
N ARG A 25 15.86 2.42 25.55
CA ARG A 25 17.00 1.56 25.20
C ARG A 25 17.03 1.23 23.69
N GLY A 26 15.89 0.92 23.11
CA GLY A 26 15.73 0.64 21.68
C GLY A 26 15.47 1.90 20.82
N LYS A 27 15.87 3.11 21.28
CA LYS A 27 15.51 4.38 20.64
C LYS A 27 15.82 4.39 19.12
N THR A 28 16.98 3.91 18.71
CA THR A 28 17.38 3.85 17.30
C THR A 28 16.43 2.96 16.48
N PHE A 29 16.16 1.75 16.98
CA PHE A 29 15.23 0.82 16.35
C PHE A 29 13.83 1.43 16.22
N HIS A 30 13.26 1.94 17.32
CA HIS A 30 11.91 2.51 17.31
C HIS A 30 11.81 3.79 16.46
N ALA A 31 12.88 4.57 16.36
CA ALA A 31 12.92 5.75 15.49
C ALA A 31 12.89 5.35 14.01
N GLU A 32 13.65 4.34 13.61
CA GLU A 32 13.66 3.82 12.24
C GLU A 32 12.32 3.14 11.88
N ASP A 33 11.76 2.34 12.80
CA ASP A 33 10.45 1.71 12.65
C ASP A 33 9.34 2.75 12.44
N THR A 34 9.29 3.75 13.32
CA THR A 34 8.32 4.85 13.21
C THR A 34 8.55 5.69 11.95
N ARG A 35 9.79 5.93 11.54
CA ARG A 35 10.11 6.67 10.32
C ARG A 35 9.53 5.97 9.10
N PHE A 36 9.78 4.67 8.98
CA PHE A 36 9.25 3.89 7.86
C PHE A 36 7.72 3.87 7.85
N LEU A 37 7.07 3.66 9.00
CA LEU A 37 5.61 3.69 9.06
C LEU A 37 5.02 5.05 8.67
N LYS A 38 5.70 6.16 9.01
CA LYS A 38 5.30 7.50 8.54
C LYS A 38 5.52 7.74 7.04
N GLU A 39 6.39 7.01 6.38
CA GLU A 39 6.56 7.06 4.92
C GLU A 39 5.38 6.41 4.19
N ILE A 40 4.76 5.38 4.78
CA ILE A 40 3.66 4.63 4.16
C ILE A 40 2.27 5.02 4.67
N ILE A 41 2.18 5.61 5.87
CA ILE A 41 0.93 6.07 6.47
C ILE A 41 0.86 7.59 6.37
N PRO A 42 -0.03 8.15 5.54
CA PRO A 42 -0.21 9.59 5.45
C PRO A 42 -0.58 10.22 6.79
N ALA A 43 -0.12 11.43 7.03
CA ALA A 43 -0.53 12.17 8.21
C ALA A 43 -2.05 12.38 8.23
N LYS A 44 -2.64 12.39 9.43
CA LYS A 44 -4.08 12.53 9.64
C LYS A 44 -4.94 11.36 9.12
N SER A 45 -4.35 10.18 8.88
CA SER A 45 -5.11 8.96 8.64
C SER A 45 -5.89 8.52 9.88
N ASN A 46 -6.99 7.78 9.70
CA ASN A 46 -7.69 7.10 10.76
C ASN A 46 -7.03 5.72 10.99
N ILE A 47 -6.53 5.48 12.19
CA ILE A 47 -5.69 4.31 12.49
C ILE A 47 -6.28 3.48 13.63
N LEU A 48 -6.37 2.16 13.39
CA LEU A 48 -6.60 1.15 14.41
C LEU A 48 -5.30 0.39 14.68
N GLU A 49 -4.76 0.48 15.90
CA GLU A 49 -3.60 -0.30 16.31
C GLU A 49 -4.02 -1.43 17.26
N LEU A 50 -3.77 -2.67 16.85
CA LEU A 50 -4.06 -3.89 17.59
C LEU A 50 -2.78 -4.37 18.30
N GLY A 51 -2.83 -4.43 19.63
CA GLY A 51 -1.65 -4.63 20.47
C GLY A 51 -0.86 -3.34 20.72
N CYS A 52 -1.56 -2.24 20.96
CA CYS A 52 -0.98 -0.90 21.04
C CYS A 52 -0.05 -0.68 22.25
N GLY A 53 -0.04 -1.60 23.21
CA GLY A 53 0.72 -1.45 24.44
C GLY A 53 0.40 -0.14 25.16
N ASN A 54 1.45 0.67 25.43
CA ASN A 54 1.29 1.98 26.07
C ASN A 54 1.01 3.13 25.08
N GLY A 55 0.61 2.85 23.84
CA GLY A 55 0.18 3.83 22.83
C GLY A 55 1.30 4.63 22.15
N HIS A 56 2.57 4.26 22.34
CA HIS A 56 3.70 5.03 21.83
C HIS A 56 3.72 5.12 20.29
N LEU A 57 3.49 4.01 19.59
CA LEU A 57 3.51 4.00 18.13
C LEU A 57 2.34 4.80 17.57
N LEU A 58 1.11 4.54 18.04
CA LEU A 58 -0.09 5.24 17.59
C LEU A 58 0.05 6.76 17.73
N SER A 59 0.53 7.23 18.89
CA SER A 59 0.78 8.66 19.13
C SER A 59 1.86 9.22 18.19
N SER A 60 2.90 8.45 17.92
CA SER A 60 3.98 8.87 17.03
C SER A 60 3.52 9.07 15.59
N LEU A 61 2.49 8.35 15.13
CA LEU A 61 1.93 8.45 13.78
C LEU A 61 1.01 9.66 13.57
N LYS A 62 0.58 10.33 14.65
CA LYS A 62 -0.27 11.55 14.63
C LYS A 62 -1.55 11.35 13.80
N PRO A 63 -2.39 10.37 14.11
CA PRO A 63 -3.62 10.11 13.39
C PRO A 63 -4.64 11.25 13.55
N ASN A 64 -5.61 11.34 12.60
CA ASN A 64 -6.79 12.17 12.78
C ASN A 64 -7.74 11.53 13.81
N TYR A 65 -7.97 10.22 13.67
CA TYR A 65 -8.62 9.39 14.66
C TYR A 65 -7.75 8.17 14.95
N GLY A 66 -7.30 8.02 16.19
CA GLY A 66 -6.49 6.88 16.63
C GLY A 66 -7.24 6.05 17.67
N LEU A 67 -7.36 4.75 17.38
CA LEU A 67 -7.88 3.76 18.32
C LEU A 67 -6.83 2.69 18.58
N GLY A 68 -6.37 2.61 19.82
CA GLY A 68 -5.46 1.55 20.28
C GLY A 68 -6.22 0.49 21.08
N VAL A 69 -5.98 -0.76 20.76
CA VAL A 69 -6.54 -1.91 21.49
C VAL A 69 -5.41 -2.74 22.07
N ASP A 70 -5.49 -3.06 23.35
CA ASP A 70 -4.57 -3.97 24.04
C ASP A 70 -5.29 -4.71 25.15
N PHE A 71 -4.92 -5.94 25.45
CA PHE A 71 -5.53 -6.73 26.51
C PHE A 71 -4.96 -6.40 27.90
N SER A 72 -3.84 -5.67 27.99
CA SER A 72 -3.21 -5.28 29.25
C SER A 72 -3.90 -4.04 29.84
N LYS A 73 -4.69 -4.23 30.87
CA LYS A 73 -5.35 -3.15 31.62
C LYS A 73 -4.37 -2.07 32.06
N ARG A 74 -3.18 -2.48 32.52
CA ARG A 74 -2.15 -1.57 32.99
C ARG A 74 -1.62 -0.68 31.86
N LEU A 75 -1.26 -1.28 30.72
CA LEU A 75 -0.72 -0.53 29.59
C LEU A 75 -1.77 0.42 29.00
N ILE A 76 -3.02 0.02 28.90
CA ILE A 76 -4.13 0.88 28.48
C ILE A 76 -4.33 2.07 29.45
N LYS A 77 -4.24 1.82 30.76
CA LYS A 77 -4.30 2.93 31.74
C LYS A 77 -3.14 3.92 31.57
N GLU A 78 -1.94 3.42 31.32
CA GLU A 78 -0.77 4.26 31.02
C GLU A 78 -0.97 5.05 29.72
N ALA A 79 -1.44 4.39 28.64
CA ALA A 79 -1.73 5.02 27.36
C ALA A 79 -2.74 6.17 27.46
N LYS A 80 -3.88 5.92 28.10
CA LYS A 80 -4.92 6.95 28.34
C LYS A 80 -4.41 8.15 29.11
N LYS A 81 -3.52 7.92 30.10
CA LYS A 81 -2.93 9.01 30.88
C LYS A 81 -1.93 9.83 30.06
N LYS A 82 -1.19 9.18 29.16
CA LYS A 82 -0.07 9.78 28.42
C LYS A 82 -0.51 10.48 27.14
N TYR A 83 -1.57 9.96 26.50
CA TYR A 83 -2.08 10.40 25.20
C TYR A 83 -3.58 10.57 25.25
N SER A 84 -4.04 11.62 25.95
CA SER A 84 -5.45 11.92 26.20
C SER A 84 -6.24 12.25 24.92
N GLU A 85 -5.55 12.62 23.86
CA GLU A 85 -6.11 12.93 22.54
C GLU A 85 -6.46 11.69 21.71
N LEU A 86 -6.01 10.50 22.16
CA LEU A 86 -6.23 9.24 21.47
C LEU A 86 -7.22 8.35 22.24
N ASN A 87 -7.81 7.42 21.53
CA ASN A 87 -8.75 6.46 22.11
C ASN A 87 -8.06 5.13 22.39
N PHE A 88 -8.29 4.57 23.57
CA PHE A 88 -7.70 3.28 23.96
C PHE A 88 -8.77 2.40 24.63
N ILE A 89 -8.78 1.12 24.24
CA ILE A 89 -9.73 0.13 24.75
C ILE A 89 -8.98 -1.11 25.25
N GLU A 90 -9.33 -1.54 26.45
CA GLU A 90 -8.90 -2.84 26.98
C GLU A 90 -9.76 -3.92 26.36
N ALA A 91 -9.19 -4.70 25.45
CA ALA A 91 -9.85 -5.83 24.82
C ALA A 91 -8.83 -6.84 24.27
N ASP A 92 -9.27 -8.08 24.18
CA ASP A 92 -8.54 -9.13 23.48
C ASP A 92 -8.75 -8.99 21.96
N ILE A 93 -7.65 -8.94 21.23
CA ILE A 93 -7.66 -8.80 19.76
C ILE A 93 -8.38 -9.96 19.09
N GLU A 94 -8.28 -11.18 19.67
CA GLU A 94 -8.95 -12.37 19.16
C GLU A 94 -10.45 -12.37 19.44
N ASN A 95 -10.93 -11.50 20.34
CA ASN A 95 -12.34 -11.35 20.72
C ASN A 95 -12.72 -9.87 20.79
N LEU A 96 -12.59 -9.15 19.70
CA LEU A 96 -12.93 -7.74 19.65
C LEU A 96 -14.43 -7.51 19.88
N PRO A 97 -14.81 -6.48 20.66
CA PRO A 97 -16.23 -6.13 20.85
C PRO A 97 -16.91 -5.80 19.52
N LYS A 98 -18.06 -6.40 19.25
CA LYS A 98 -18.83 -6.19 17.99
C LYS A 98 -19.24 -4.73 17.75
N ASN A 99 -19.36 -3.94 18.80
CA ASN A 99 -19.73 -2.52 18.73
C ASN A 99 -18.55 -1.57 18.43
N LEU A 100 -17.32 -2.09 18.35
CA LEU A 100 -16.13 -1.31 18.00
C LEU A 100 -16.22 -0.69 16.61
N ASN A 101 -17.02 -1.29 15.73
CA ASN A 101 -17.09 -0.97 14.30
C ASN A 101 -18.18 0.04 13.91
N ASN A 102 -18.90 0.64 14.88
CA ASN A 102 -20.21 1.20 14.55
C ASN A 102 -20.23 2.52 13.78
N LYS A 103 -19.11 3.21 13.50
CA LYS A 103 -19.21 4.49 12.74
C LYS A 103 -17.91 4.98 12.05
N ILE A 104 -16.75 4.37 12.26
CA ILE A 104 -15.48 4.93 11.78
C ILE A 104 -14.82 3.99 10.76
N LYS A 105 -14.57 4.51 9.59
CA LYS A 105 -13.74 3.81 8.60
C LYS A 105 -12.28 4.09 8.92
N PHE A 106 -11.49 3.02 9.06
CA PHE A 106 -10.06 3.13 9.24
C PHE A 106 -9.35 3.11 7.88
N ASP A 107 -8.35 3.99 7.73
CA ASP A 107 -7.47 3.96 6.57
C ASP A 107 -6.40 2.89 6.74
N PHE A 108 -5.96 2.69 7.99
CA PHE A 108 -4.96 1.67 8.35
C PHE A 108 -5.36 0.89 9.59
N VAL A 109 -5.16 -0.43 9.51
CA VAL A 109 -5.18 -1.35 10.65
C VAL A 109 -3.77 -1.89 10.84
N ILE A 110 -3.21 -1.75 12.04
CA ILE A 110 -1.81 -2.05 12.31
C ILE A 110 -1.71 -3.15 13.38
N ILE A 111 -0.91 -4.18 13.10
CA ILE A 111 -0.52 -5.24 14.04
C ILE A 111 1.00 -5.24 14.12
N CYS A 112 1.56 -4.50 15.09
CA CYS A 112 3.01 -4.40 15.27
C CYS A 112 3.47 -5.24 16.45
N ASP A 113 4.43 -6.16 16.22
CA ASP A 113 5.02 -7.04 17.25
C ASP A 113 4.00 -7.90 18.02
N THR A 114 2.78 -8.04 17.52
CA THR A 114 1.67 -8.65 18.25
C THR A 114 1.28 -10.01 17.67
N VAL A 115 1.45 -10.20 16.35
CA VAL A 115 1.01 -11.42 15.65
C VAL A 115 1.57 -12.72 16.28
N GLY A 116 2.80 -12.72 16.78
CA GLY A 116 3.41 -13.87 17.42
C GLY A 116 2.82 -14.23 18.79
N TYR A 117 1.96 -13.40 19.36
CA TYR A 117 1.27 -13.66 20.62
C TYR A 117 -0.13 -14.25 20.45
N LEU A 118 -0.68 -14.21 19.25
CA LEU A 118 -2.00 -14.75 18.93
C LEU A 118 -2.03 -16.26 19.04
N GLU A 119 -3.16 -16.81 19.45
CA GLU A 119 -3.43 -18.26 19.53
C GLU A 119 -3.95 -18.78 18.20
N ASP A 120 -4.92 -18.06 17.60
CA ASP A 120 -5.42 -18.33 16.26
C ASP A 120 -5.29 -17.08 15.39
N ILE A 121 -4.24 -17.07 14.56
CA ILE A 121 -3.95 -15.97 13.66
C ILE A 121 -5.00 -15.88 12.56
N THR A 122 -5.43 -17.02 12.02
CA THR A 122 -6.37 -17.10 10.90
C THR A 122 -7.74 -16.57 11.32
N GLU A 123 -8.28 -17.06 12.45
CA GLU A 123 -9.56 -16.59 12.97
C GLU A 123 -9.50 -15.10 13.33
N THR A 124 -8.40 -14.66 13.93
CA THR A 124 -8.20 -13.23 14.23
C THR A 124 -8.26 -12.39 12.98
N LEU A 125 -7.51 -12.74 11.93
CA LEU A 125 -7.50 -12.02 10.67
C LEU A 125 -8.88 -12.04 10.00
N ASP A 126 -9.58 -13.16 10.02
CA ASP A 126 -10.93 -13.27 9.45
C ASP A 126 -11.93 -12.33 10.11
N ASN A 127 -11.84 -12.14 11.41
CA ASN A 127 -12.68 -11.22 12.16
C ASN A 127 -12.38 -9.75 11.88
N LEU A 128 -11.17 -9.43 11.39
CA LEU A 128 -10.77 -8.05 11.10
C LEU A 128 -11.43 -7.46 9.85
N HIS A 129 -11.94 -8.26 8.91
CA HIS A 129 -12.56 -7.74 7.69
C HIS A 129 -13.69 -6.73 7.93
N THR A 130 -14.35 -6.80 9.08
CA THR A 130 -15.40 -5.87 9.47
C THR A 130 -14.92 -4.42 9.62
N PHE A 131 -13.62 -4.21 9.84
CA PHE A 131 -12.99 -2.88 9.97
C PHE A 131 -12.47 -2.32 8.64
N PHE A 132 -12.60 -3.09 7.55
CA PHE A 132 -12.02 -2.76 6.25
C PHE A 132 -13.07 -2.23 5.26
N ASN A 133 -12.65 -1.28 4.46
CA ASN A 133 -13.23 -0.94 3.17
C ASN A 133 -12.19 -1.22 2.07
N GLU A 134 -12.48 -0.91 0.82
CA GLU A 134 -11.59 -1.16 -0.32
C GLU A 134 -10.24 -0.41 -0.23
N ASP A 135 -10.22 0.75 0.47
CA ASP A 135 -9.01 1.58 0.61
C ASP A 135 -8.20 1.23 1.87
N THR A 136 -8.79 0.52 2.83
CA THR A 136 -8.11 0.18 4.09
C THR A 136 -6.92 -0.74 3.87
N ARG A 137 -5.79 -0.43 4.50
CA ARG A 137 -4.59 -1.28 4.50
C ARG A 137 -4.34 -1.90 5.85
N LEU A 138 -4.05 -3.21 5.84
CA LEU A 138 -3.51 -3.94 6.98
C LEU A 138 -1.99 -3.89 6.92
N ILE A 139 -1.36 -3.48 8.02
CA ILE A 139 0.10 -3.53 8.17
C ILE A 139 0.43 -4.50 9.30
N VAL A 140 1.08 -5.60 8.96
CA VAL A 140 1.61 -6.56 9.94
C VAL A 140 3.11 -6.43 9.97
N SER A 141 3.68 -6.12 11.13
CA SER A 141 5.13 -6.05 11.26
C SER A 141 5.66 -7.02 12.31
N TYR A 142 6.80 -7.63 12.01
CA TYR A 142 7.38 -8.73 12.78
C TYR A 142 8.90 -8.77 12.62
N TYR A 143 9.56 -9.51 13.51
CA TYR A 143 11.01 -9.74 13.44
C TYR A 143 11.34 -10.92 12.53
N SER A 144 12.40 -10.78 11.74
CA SER A 144 12.94 -11.88 10.95
C SER A 144 13.43 -13.02 11.87
N PRO A 145 13.04 -14.28 11.62
CA PRO A 145 13.52 -15.42 12.37
C PRO A 145 15.04 -15.60 12.33
N LEU A 146 15.71 -15.08 11.29
CA LEU A 146 17.18 -15.09 11.18
C LEU A 146 17.86 -14.38 12.36
N TRP A 147 17.17 -13.41 12.97
CA TRP A 147 17.68 -12.66 14.09
C TRP A 147 17.40 -13.30 15.45
N ALA A 148 16.71 -14.45 15.50
CA ALA A 148 16.35 -15.12 16.75
C ALA A 148 17.54 -15.31 17.71
N PRO A 149 18.72 -15.82 17.30
CA PRO A 149 19.85 -16.00 18.20
C PRO A 149 20.35 -14.68 18.80
N PHE A 150 20.43 -13.64 17.96
CA PHE A 150 20.88 -12.31 18.39
C PHE A 150 19.87 -11.62 19.31
N LEU A 151 18.57 -11.77 19.03
CA LEU A 151 17.50 -11.22 19.86
C LEU A 151 17.44 -11.90 21.22
N ASN A 152 17.66 -13.22 21.28
CA ASN A 152 17.73 -13.98 22.53
C ASN A 152 18.95 -13.56 23.36
N LEU A 153 20.11 -13.44 22.73
CA LEU A 153 21.31 -12.95 23.38
C LEU A 153 21.11 -11.53 23.92
N ALA A 154 20.53 -10.62 23.13
CA ALA A 154 20.23 -9.26 23.57
C ALA A 154 19.24 -9.22 24.75
N ALA A 155 18.27 -10.13 24.78
CA ALA A 155 17.34 -10.26 25.90
C ALA A 155 18.06 -10.79 27.17
N LEU A 156 18.95 -11.78 27.04
CA LEU A 156 19.77 -12.31 28.12
C LEU A 156 20.66 -11.24 28.74
N LEU A 157 21.27 -10.41 27.88
CA LEU A 157 22.10 -9.27 28.29
C LEU A 157 21.29 -8.06 28.77
N LYS A 158 19.98 -8.16 28.86
CA LYS A 158 19.04 -7.07 29.23
C LYS A 158 19.17 -5.82 28.35
N LEU A 159 19.61 -5.98 27.11
CA LEU A 159 19.65 -4.93 26.09
C LEU A 159 18.29 -4.72 25.42
N LYS A 160 17.47 -5.77 25.37
CA LYS A 160 16.12 -5.82 24.82
C LYS A 160 15.16 -6.43 25.86
N MET A 161 13.88 -6.08 25.76
CA MET A 161 12.82 -6.72 26.52
C MET A 161 12.70 -8.20 26.11
N SER A 162 12.56 -9.09 27.06
CA SER A 162 12.35 -10.52 26.79
C SER A 162 11.02 -10.74 26.06
N ASN A 163 11.02 -11.59 25.06
CA ASN A 163 9.80 -12.08 24.43
C ASN A 163 9.32 -13.32 25.18
N ILE A 164 8.24 -13.18 25.94
CA ILE A 164 7.66 -14.33 26.63
C ILE A 164 6.67 -15.02 25.69
N ASN A 165 6.90 -16.29 25.39
CA ASN A 165 5.98 -17.15 24.63
C ASN A 165 5.51 -16.55 23.27
N SER A 166 6.31 -15.68 22.65
CA SER A 166 6.05 -15.19 21.30
C SER A 166 6.57 -16.20 20.27
N THR A 167 5.74 -16.56 19.32
CA THR A 167 6.15 -17.35 18.15
C THR A 167 6.85 -16.45 17.16
N LEU A 168 8.04 -16.84 16.72
CA LEU A 168 8.73 -16.14 15.63
C LEU A 168 8.22 -16.71 14.30
N LEU A 169 7.55 -15.86 13.54
CA LEU A 169 6.94 -16.20 12.24
C LEU A 169 7.79 -15.63 11.11
N GLY A 170 8.01 -16.43 10.08
CA GLY A 170 8.69 -16.01 8.87
C GLY A 170 7.78 -15.23 7.90
N THR A 171 8.39 -14.67 6.86
CA THR A 171 7.63 -13.94 5.82
C THR A 171 6.64 -14.86 5.10
N SER A 172 7.03 -16.12 4.83
CA SER A 172 6.16 -17.14 4.23
C SER A 172 4.96 -17.48 5.11
N ASP A 173 5.18 -17.58 6.42
CA ASP A 173 4.10 -17.93 7.35
C ASP A 173 3.06 -16.80 7.40
N ILE A 174 3.52 -15.56 7.57
CA ILE A 174 2.63 -14.38 7.55
C ILE A 174 1.90 -14.26 6.22
N PHE A 175 2.61 -14.46 5.10
CA PHE A 175 2.01 -14.43 3.77
C PHE A 175 0.88 -15.48 3.66
N ASN A 176 1.13 -16.72 4.07
CA ASN A 176 0.14 -17.80 3.99
C ASN A 176 -1.09 -17.50 4.87
N PHE A 177 -0.90 -17.07 6.13
CA PHE A 177 -2.02 -16.69 7.00
C PHE A 177 -2.88 -15.57 6.40
N LEU A 178 -2.26 -14.58 5.77
CA LEU A 178 -2.97 -13.49 5.12
C LEU A 178 -3.77 -13.97 3.90
N GLU A 179 -3.17 -14.77 3.03
CA GLU A 179 -3.85 -15.33 1.85
C GLU A 179 -5.01 -16.25 2.24
N ASP A 180 -4.81 -17.14 3.24
CA ASP A 180 -5.85 -18.03 3.75
C ASP A 180 -7.04 -17.24 4.30
N SER A 181 -6.77 -16.13 5.01
CA SER A 181 -7.78 -15.21 5.53
C SER A 181 -8.28 -14.20 4.49
N LYS A 182 -8.00 -14.36 3.18
CA LYS A 182 -8.47 -13.45 2.12
C LYS A 182 -7.94 -12.02 2.24
N PHE A 183 -6.75 -11.86 2.78
CA PHE A 183 -5.98 -10.63 2.66
C PHE A 183 -4.95 -10.79 1.54
N GLN A 184 -5.02 -9.95 0.54
CA GLN A 184 -4.03 -9.91 -0.54
C GLN A 184 -2.83 -9.06 -0.13
N THR A 185 -1.65 -9.67 -0.12
CA THR A 185 -0.40 -8.94 0.08
C THR A 185 -0.13 -8.02 -1.11
N VAL A 186 -0.06 -6.73 -0.86
CA VAL A 186 0.25 -5.68 -1.84
C VAL A 186 1.75 -5.44 -1.91
N ARG A 187 2.42 -5.44 -0.74
CA ARG A 187 3.83 -5.10 -0.62
C ARG A 187 4.46 -5.74 0.61
N ILE A 188 5.70 -6.19 0.46
CA ILE A 188 6.54 -6.66 1.57
C ILE A 188 7.78 -5.78 1.62
N ASP A 189 7.98 -5.10 2.73
CA ASP A 189 9.17 -4.31 2.99
C ASP A 189 10.04 -4.98 4.05
N ARG A 190 11.35 -4.88 3.87
CA ARG A 190 12.35 -5.36 4.81
C ARG A 190 13.28 -4.22 5.13
N LYS A 191 13.35 -3.86 6.40
CA LYS A 191 14.05 -2.66 6.87
C LYS A 191 14.88 -2.98 8.11
N ILE A 192 15.72 -2.05 8.48
CA ILE A 192 16.55 -2.08 9.70
C ILE A 192 17.55 -3.23 9.66
N LEU A 193 18.67 -2.95 8.99
CA LEU A 193 19.84 -3.82 9.01
C LEU A 193 20.66 -3.60 10.30
N ILE A 194 20.78 -2.36 10.75
CA ILE A 194 21.47 -1.97 11.99
C ILE A 194 20.45 -1.39 12.96
N PRO A 195 20.06 -2.14 14.04
CA PRO A 195 19.03 -1.71 14.99
C PRO A 195 19.58 -0.88 16.16
N PHE A 196 20.88 -0.67 16.25
CA PHE A 196 21.55 0.04 17.33
C PHE A 196 22.27 1.28 16.84
N TYR A 197 22.57 2.20 17.76
CA TYR A 197 23.28 3.43 17.43
C TYR A 197 24.73 3.15 17.01
N LEU A 198 25.12 3.65 15.84
CA LEU A 198 26.45 3.53 15.26
C LEU A 198 26.93 4.91 14.77
N PHE A 199 26.98 5.88 15.70
CA PHE A 199 27.45 7.26 15.44
C PHE A 199 26.79 7.95 14.22
N GLY A 200 25.54 7.57 13.88
CA GLY A 200 24.78 8.10 12.75
C GLY A 200 24.93 7.30 11.45
N LEU A 201 25.90 6.40 11.36
CA LEU A 201 26.10 5.52 10.20
C LEU A 201 24.94 4.55 10.00
N GLU A 202 24.30 4.13 11.11
CA GLU A 202 23.12 3.25 11.04
C GLU A 202 22.02 3.80 10.14
N ARG A 203 21.81 5.13 10.14
CA ARG A 203 20.80 5.77 9.29
C ARG A 203 21.15 5.67 7.82
N LEU A 204 22.40 5.87 7.45
CA LEU A 204 22.87 5.75 6.06
C LEU A 204 22.79 4.30 5.59
N ILE A 205 23.22 3.36 6.44
CA ILE A 205 23.16 1.92 6.14
C ILE A 205 21.70 1.47 5.99
N ASN A 206 20.83 1.84 6.92
CA ASN A 206 19.41 1.45 6.88
C ASN A 206 18.66 2.10 5.72
N ARG A 207 19.08 3.30 5.28
CA ARG A 207 18.44 3.99 4.16
C ARG A 207 18.90 3.52 2.79
N TYR A 208 20.21 3.29 2.61
CA TYR A 208 20.80 3.07 1.28
C TYR A 208 21.31 1.65 1.03
N ILE A 209 21.74 0.94 2.09
CA ILE A 209 22.29 -0.41 1.97
C ILE A 209 21.22 -1.48 2.25
N ALA A 210 20.43 -1.29 3.30
CA ALA A 210 19.38 -2.25 3.66
C ALA A 210 18.37 -2.57 2.53
N PRO A 211 17.98 -1.62 1.64
CA PRO A 211 17.08 -1.92 0.53
C PRO A 211 17.70 -2.77 -0.59
N LEU A 212 19.04 -2.88 -0.67
CA LEU A 212 19.69 -3.68 -1.71
C LEU A 212 19.28 -5.15 -1.60
N PRO A 213 19.05 -5.87 -2.71
CA PRO A 213 18.48 -7.23 -2.71
C PRO A 213 19.19 -8.20 -1.77
N LEU A 214 20.55 -8.16 -1.72
CA LEU A 214 21.36 -9.02 -0.88
C LEU A 214 21.16 -8.71 0.61
N PHE A 215 21.14 -7.43 0.97
CA PHE A 215 21.03 -6.98 2.37
C PHE A 215 19.60 -6.98 2.89
N SER A 216 18.62 -6.78 2.02
CA SER A 216 17.21 -6.78 2.42
C SER A 216 16.77 -8.13 3.00
N SER A 217 17.35 -9.25 2.52
CA SER A 217 17.02 -10.60 3.01
C SER A 217 17.44 -10.82 4.46
N ILE A 218 18.45 -10.09 4.95
CA ILE A 218 18.97 -10.20 6.32
C ILE A 218 18.53 -9.04 7.23
N CYS A 219 17.62 -8.18 6.79
CA CYS A 219 17.05 -7.15 7.63
C CYS A 219 16.28 -7.72 8.82
N LEU A 220 16.33 -7.01 9.94
CA LEU A 220 15.68 -7.40 11.19
C LEU A 220 14.16 -7.29 11.14
N ARG A 221 13.64 -6.21 10.53
CA ARG A 221 12.24 -5.83 10.57
C ARG A 221 11.58 -6.07 9.23
N HIS A 222 10.49 -6.84 9.24
CA HIS A 222 9.67 -7.08 8.07
C HIS A 222 8.28 -6.47 8.26
N TYR A 223 7.73 -5.94 7.17
CA TYR A 223 6.38 -5.38 7.10
C TYR A 223 5.65 -6.02 5.94
N ASN A 224 4.47 -6.56 6.22
CA ASN A 224 3.54 -6.99 5.19
C ASN A 224 2.40 -5.98 5.12
N ILE A 225 2.19 -5.40 3.94
CA ILE A 225 1.11 -4.46 3.68
C ILE A 225 0.11 -5.18 2.78
N SER A 226 -1.13 -5.29 3.27
CA SER A 226 -2.17 -6.09 2.63
C SER A 226 -3.49 -5.34 2.54
N ARG A 227 -4.39 -5.81 1.68
CA ARG A 227 -5.76 -5.32 1.56
C ARG A 227 -6.75 -6.48 1.72
N SER A 228 -7.95 -6.18 2.20
CA SER A 228 -9.01 -7.17 2.33
C SER A 228 -9.68 -7.46 0.99
N LEU A 229 -9.65 -8.70 0.52
CA LEU A 229 -10.40 -9.12 -0.67
C LEU A 229 -11.91 -9.23 -0.42
N LYS A 230 -12.33 -9.34 0.87
CA LYS A 230 -13.75 -9.36 1.26
C LYS A 230 -14.37 -7.96 1.25
N ALA A 231 -13.56 -6.90 1.37
CA ALA A 231 -14.02 -5.52 1.40
C ALA A 231 -14.07 -4.85 0.01
N ILE A 232 -13.57 -5.53 -1.03
CA ILE A 232 -13.54 -4.99 -2.40
C ILE A 232 -14.92 -5.08 -3.03
N ASP A 233 -15.41 -3.97 -3.54
CA ASP A 233 -16.58 -3.97 -4.42
C ASP A 233 -16.21 -4.53 -5.79
N LYS A 234 -16.66 -5.76 -6.07
CA LYS A 234 -16.47 -6.48 -7.33
C LYS A 234 -17.54 -6.13 -8.37
N SER A 235 -17.98 -4.89 -8.38
CA SER A 235 -19.02 -4.42 -9.28
C SER A 235 -18.48 -4.19 -10.69
N GLU A 236 -19.06 -4.86 -11.68
CA GLU A 236 -18.81 -4.54 -13.11
C GLU A 236 -19.42 -3.18 -13.54
N LYS A 237 -20.05 -2.46 -12.61
CA LYS A 237 -20.67 -1.14 -12.88
C LYS A 237 -19.70 0.02 -12.74
N LYS A 238 -18.42 -0.22 -12.41
CA LYS A 238 -17.41 0.85 -12.32
C LYS A 238 -17.27 1.58 -13.64
N SER A 239 -17.20 2.90 -13.58
CA SER A 239 -17.03 3.77 -14.74
C SER A 239 -15.55 3.95 -15.11
N ALA A 240 -15.25 4.39 -16.33
CA ALA A 240 -13.88 4.52 -16.80
C ALA A 240 -13.61 5.82 -17.54
N SER A 241 -12.49 6.47 -17.23
CA SER A 241 -11.93 7.61 -17.95
C SER A 241 -10.71 7.16 -18.75
N VAL A 242 -10.80 7.18 -20.07
CA VAL A 242 -9.69 6.86 -20.97
C VAL A 242 -8.97 8.16 -21.34
N ILE A 243 -7.74 8.30 -20.87
CA ILE A 243 -6.91 9.47 -21.08
C ILE A 243 -5.95 9.21 -22.23
N ILE A 244 -6.01 10.07 -23.26
CA ILE A 244 -5.19 9.98 -24.46
C ILE A 244 -4.30 11.23 -24.56
N PRO A 245 -3.08 11.18 -24.02
CA PRO A 245 -2.10 12.23 -24.27
C PRO A 245 -1.66 12.15 -25.73
N CYS A 246 -1.81 13.22 -26.49
CA CYS A 246 -1.51 13.24 -27.92
C CYS A 246 -0.73 14.51 -28.31
N LYS A 247 0.32 14.31 -29.10
CA LYS A 247 1.10 15.39 -29.71
C LYS A 247 1.57 14.96 -31.08
N ASN A 248 1.12 15.66 -32.14
CA ASN A 248 1.36 15.32 -33.53
C ASN A 248 0.88 13.90 -33.89
N GLU A 249 -0.38 13.62 -33.49
CA GLU A 249 -1.02 12.30 -33.67
C GLU A 249 -2.32 12.40 -34.50
N ARG A 250 -2.40 13.36 -35.45
CA ARG A 250 -3.60 13.61 -36.27
C ARG A 250 -4.18 12.33 -36.87
N GLY A 251 -3.33 11.46 -37.41
CA GLY A 251 -3.77 10.23 -38.08
C GLY A 251 -4.38 9.17 -37.17
N ASN A 252 -4.13 9.26 -35.86
CA ASN A 252 -4.54 8.26 -34.88
C ASN A 252 -5.81 8.63 -34.12
N ILE A 253 -6.21 9.93 -34.11
CA ILE A 253 -7.32 10.42 -33.28
C ILE A 253 -8.64 9.73 -33.61
N ALA A 254 -9.01 9.62 -34.89
CA ALA A 254 -10.25 8.96 -35.31
C ALA A 254 -10.23 7.47 -34.94
N ASN A 255 -9.13 6.78 -35.22
CA ASN A 255 -8.93 5.36 -34.94
C ASN A 255 -9.01 5.06 -33.44
N ALA A 256 -8.51 5.95 -32.57
CA ALA A 256 -8.60 5.78 -31.14
C ALA A 256 -10.04 5.65 -30.64
N ILE A 257 -10.97 6.43 -31.22
CA ILE A 257 -12.39 6.38 -30.86
C ILE A 257 -13.13 5.26 -31.56
N GLU A 258 -12.88 5.02 -32.84
CA GLU A 258 -13.58 3.99 -33.64
C GLU A 258 -13.25 2.57 -33.14
N ARG A 259 -12.03 2.34 -32.64
CA ARG A 259 -11.56 1.06 -32.12
C ARG A 259 -11.75 0.89 -30.62
N LEU A 260 -12.25 1.92 -29.90
CA LEU A 260 -12.48 1.83 -28.47
C LEU A 260 -13.64 0.86 -28.16
N PRO A 261 -13.40 -0.26 -27.46
CA PRO A 261 -14.46 -1.20 -27.14
C PRO A 261 -15.38 -0.63 -26.06
N LYS A 262 -16.66 -0.94 -26.12
CA LYS A 262 -17.59 -0.69 -25.02
C LYS A 262 -17.39 -1.78 -23.97
N PHE A 263 -16.77 -1.47 -22.84
CA PHE A 263 -16.50 -2.41 -21.74
C PHE A 263 -17.22 -2.04 -20.43
N THR A 264 -17.79 -0.85 -20.35
CA THR A 264 -18.70 -0.40 -19.27
C THR A 264 -19.73 0.57 -19.83
N ASP A 265 -20.79 0.82 -19.08
CA ASP A 265 -21.87 1.74 -19.52
C ASP A 265 -21.45 3.21 -19.48
N LYS A 266 -20.53 3.56 -18.59
CA LYS A 266 -20.02 4.93 -18.42
C LYS A 266 -18.54 4.99 -18.81
N ILE A 267 -18.29 5.39 -20.04
CA ILE A 267 -16.94 5.66 -20.56
C ILE A 267 -16.86 7.15 -20.94
N GLU A 268 -15.86 7.83 -20.44
CA GLU A 268 -15.41 9.12 -20.99
C GLU A 268 -14.03 8.97 -21.61
N VAL A 269 -13.78 9.77 -22.64
CA VAL A 269 -12.45 9.90 -23.26
C VAL A 269 -11.97 11.32 -23.10
N ILE A 270 -10.75 11.48 -22.63
CA ILE A 270 -10.13 12.79 -22.43
C ILE A 270 -8.87 12.90 -23.30
N PHE A 271 -8.94 13.71 -24.34
CA PHE A 271 -7.75 14.07 -25.11
C PHE A 271 -6.99 15.19 -24.40
N ALA A 272 -5.73 14.92 -24.03
CA ALA A 272 -4.79 15.91 -23.54
C ALA A 272 -3.81 16.28 -24.66
N GLU A 273 -4.10 17.36 -25.35
CA GLU A 273 -3.41 17.80 -26.57
C GLU A 273 -2.19 18.65 -26.23
N GLY A 274 -1.02 18.26 -26.76
CA GLY A 274 0.32 18.75 -26.42
C GLY A 274 0.83 19.90 -27.29
N ASN A 275 -0.03 20.84 -27.73
CA ASN A 275 0.31 21.92 -28.62
C ASN A 275 0.94 21.46 -29.94
N SER A 276 0.21 20.61 -30.66
CA SER A 276 0.60 20.01 -31.94
C SER A 276 0.62 21.02 -33.08
N SER A 277 1.45 20.76 -34.07
CA SER A 277 1.58 21.56 -35.29
C SER A 277 0.99 20.90 -36.54
N ASP A 278 0.56 19.65 -36.45
CA ASP A 278 0.13 18.79 -37.57
C ASP A 278 -1.39 18.79 -37.82
N GLY A 279 -2.17 19.58 -37.05
CA GLY A 279 -3.63 19.61 -37.12
C GLY A 279 -4.33 18.58 -36.23
N THR A 280 -3.62 17.99 -35.25
CA THR A 280 -4.20 17.06 -34.24
C THR A 280 -5.41 17.69 -33.54
N TRP A 281 -5.32 18.95 -33.11
CA TRP A 281 -6.41 19.65 -32.42
C TRP A 281 -7.67 19.78 -33.25
N GLU A 282 -7.51 20.12 -34.54
CA GLU A 282 -8.61 20.22 -35.51
C GLU A 282 -9.28 18.86 -35.73
N GLU A 283 -8.49 17.79 -35.80
CA GLU A 283 -9.01 16.43 -35.93
C GLU A 283 -9.81 16.00 -34.70
N ILE A 284 -9.33 16.31 -33.49
CA ILE A 284 -10.07 16.05 -32.24
C ILE A 284 -11.45 16.75 -32.30
N LYS A 285 -11.51 18.02 -32.71
CA LYS A 285 -12.78 18.74 -32.83
C LYS A 285 -13.74 18.10 -33.82
N LYS A 286 -13.25 17.59 -34.95
CA LYS A 286 -14.05 16.85 -35.94
C LYS A 286 -14.62 15.58 -35.36
N VAL A 287 -13.79 14.80 -34.67
CA VAL A 287 -14.19 13.55 -34.02
C VAL A 287 -15.25 13.80 -32.94
N ILE A 288 -15.12 14.86 -32.14
CA ILE A 288 -16.13 15.24 -31.14
C ILE A 288 -17.47 15.62 -31.86
N LYS A 289 -17.44 16.39 -32.96
CA LYS A 289 -18.65 16.70 -33.73
C LYS A 289 -19.30 15.43 -34.29
N LYS A 290 -18.54 14.53 -34.94
CA LYS A 290 -19.02 13.25 -35.48
C LYS A 290 -19.65 12.39 -34.39
N ASN A 291 -19.01 12.29 -33.23
CA ASN A 291 -19.50 11.50 -32.10
C ASN A 291 -20.83 12.02 -31.51
N LYS A 292 -21.08 13.36 -31.53
CA LYS A 292 -22.35 13.94 -31.06
C LYS A 292 -23.57 13.49 -31.85
N ILE A 293 -23.39 13.13 -33.13
CA ILE A 293 -24.44 12.69 -34.05
C ILE A 293 -24.57 11.14 -34.02
N SER A 294 -23.61 10.44 -33.47
CA SER A 294 -23.58 8.96 -33.41
C SER A 294 -24.65 8.43 -32.47
N LYS A 295 -25.22 7.24 -32.83
CA LYS A 295 -26.13 6.49 -31.95
C LYS A 295 -25.44 5.98 -30.68
N ASN A 296 -24.15 5.69 -30.76
CA ASN A 296 -23.33 5.22 -29.64
C ASN A 296 -22.43 6.37 -29.12
N LYS A 297 -23.05 7.35 -28.44
CA LYS A 297 -22.32 8.49 -27.89
C LYS A 297 -21.38 8.04 -26.77
N ILE A 298 -20.11 8.41 -26.92
CA ILE A 298 -19.12 8.37 -25.84
C ILE A 298 -18.96 9.82 -25.33
N ASP A 299 -18.81 10.03 -24.05
CA ASP A 299 -18.46 11.35 -23.54
C ASP A 299 -17.00 11.66 -23.90
N ILE A 300 -16.78 12.63 -24.82
CA ILE A 300 -15.44 13.00 -25.28
C ILE A 300 -15.15 14.45 -24.87
N LYS A 301 -14.15 14.60 -24.03
CA LYS A 301 -13.59 15.88 -23.60
C LYS A 301 -12.23 16.10 -24.25
N ALA A 302 -11.86 17.34 -24.51
CA ALA A 302 -10.55 17.67 -25.05
C ALA A 302 -10.02 18.95 -24.41
N PHE A 303 -8.76 18.92 -24.04
CA PHE A 303 -8.08 20.05 -23.43
C PHE A 303 -6.69 20.21 -24.03
N LYS A 304 -6.26 21.46 -24.21
CA LYS A 304 -4.86 21.78 -24.46
C LYS A 304 -4.11 21.77 -23.11
N GLN A 305 -3.01 21.04 -23.05
CA GLN A 305 -2.21 21.04 -21.84
C GLN A 305 -1.58 22.41 -21.59
N PRO A 306 -1.52 22.88 -20.35
CA PRO A 306 -0.94 24.18 -20.01
C PRO A 306 0.59 24.20 -20.04
N SER A 307 1.22 23.05 -19.87
CA SER A 307 2.68 22.86 -19.73
C SER A 307 3.26 22.05 -20.89
N LYS A 308 4.46 21.52 -20.74
CA LYS A 308 5.15 20.68 -21.74
C LYS A 308 5.45 19.30 -21.16
N GLY A 309 5.32 18.28 -21.99
CA GLY A 309 5.68 16.91 -21.62
C GLY A 309 4.48 16.01 -21.45
N LYS A 310 4.68 14.70 -21.70
CA LYS A 310 3.63 13.67 -21.62
C LYS A 310 3.09 13.49 -20.19
N ALA A 311 3.98 13.52 -19.19
CA ALA A 311 3.58 13.36 -17.80
C ALA A 311 2.61 14.46 -17.35
N ASP A 312 2.92 15.73 -17.66
CA ASP A 312 2.06 16.86 -17.33
C ASP A 312 0.70 16.78 -18.02
N ALA A 313 0.67 16.33 -19.29
CA ALA A 313 -0.58 16.11 -20.03
C ALA A 313 -1.46 15.08 -19.32
N VAL A 314 -0.86 13.98 -18.85
CA VAL A 314 -1.57 12.91 -18.12
C VAL A 314 -2.09 13.41 -16.78
N PHE A 315 -1.25 14.04 -15.95
CA PHE A 315 -1.68 14.58 -14.65
C PHE A 315 -2.78 15.63 -14.80
N PHE A 316 -2.63 16.54 -15.76
CA PHE A 316 -3.67 17.52 -16.04
C PHE A 316 -5.01 16.86 -16.44
N ALA A 317 -4.96 15.79 -17.23
CA ALA A 317 -6.15 15.04 -17.62
C ALA A 317 -6.75 14.23 -16.47
N PHE A 318 -5.95 13.74 -15.54
CA PHE A 318 -6.43 13.08 -14.32
C PHE A 318 -7.30 14.02 -13.49
N ASP A 319 -6.89 15.28 -13.33
CA ASP A 319 -7.69 16.30 -12.63
C ASP A 319 -9.03 16.62 -13.31
N LYS A 320 -9.19 16.30 -14.59
CA LYS A 320 -10.42 16.50 -15.37
C LYS A 320 -11.28 15.25 -15.49
N ALA A 321 -10.75 14.11 -15.05
CA ALA A 321 -11.45 12.84 -15.06
C ALA A 321 -12.54 12.81 -13.98
N SER A 322 -13.66 12.15 -14.29
CA SER A 322 -14.82 12.09 -13.40
C SER A 322 -15.29 10.66 -13.06
N ASN A 323 -14.59 9.65 -13.58
CA ASN A 323 -14.95 8.25 -13.40
C ASN A 323 -14.02 7.51 -12.44
N ASP A 324 -14.45 6.29 -12.03
CA ASP A 324 -13.81 5.50 -10.98
C ASP A 324 -12.44 4.95 -11.38
N ILE A 325 -12.26 4.57 -12.66
CA ILE A 325 -11.04 3.92 -13.15
C ILE A 325 -10.39 4.83 -14.21
N LEU A 326 -9.12 5.16 -13.98
CA LEU A 326 -8.30 5.93 -14.90
C LEU A 326 -7.46 5.00 -15.77
N ILE A 327 -7.57 5.15 -17.10
CA ILE A 327 -6.82 4.35 -18.08
C ILE A 327 -6.04 5.27 -18.99
N ILE A 328 -4.74 5.07 -19.13
CA ILE A 328 -3.90 5.80 -20.09
C ILE A 328 -3.82 4.96 -21.37
N LEU A 329 -4.19 5.54 -22.50
CA LEU A 329 -3.98 5.01 -23.84
C LEU A 329 -3.07 5.95 -24.63
N ASP A 330 -1.91 5.45 -25.04
CA ASP A 330 -0.95 6.26 -25.80
C ASP A 330 -1.54 6.67 -27.16
N GLY A 331 -1.38 7.95 -27.52
CA GLY A 331 -1.94 8.52 -28.74
C GLY A 331 -1.43 7.92 -30.05
N ASP A 332 -0.23 7.30 -30.01
CA ASP A 332 0.35 6.57 -31.15
C ASP A 332 -0.31 5.21 -31.41
N LEU A 333 -1.23 4.78 -30.53
CA LEU A 333 -1.94 3.50 -30.57
C LEU A 333 -1.03 2.27 -30.69
N THR A 334 0.21 2.35 -30.22
CA THR A 334 1.11 1.19 -30.15
C THR A 334 0.56 0.08 -29.26
N VAL A 335 -0.31 0.42 -28.32
CA VAL A 335 -1.20 -0.52 -27.62
C VAL A 335 -2.57 -0.43 -28.25
N ALA A 336 -3.10 -1.55 -28.72
CA ALA A 336 -4.40 -1.60 -29.37
C ALA A 336 -5.53 -1.22 -28.40
N PRO A 337 -6.43 -0.25 -28.75
CA PRO A 337 -7.54 0.15 -27.90
C PRO A 337 -8.40 -1.00 -27.39
N GLU A 338 -8.54 -2.06 -28.17
CA GLU A 338 -9.32 -3.26 -27.85
C GLU A 338 -8.81 -3.97 -26.59
N THR A 339 -7.54 -3.82 -26.26
CA THR A 339 -6.94 -4.44 -25.07
C THR A 339 -7.41 -3.82 -23.76
N LEU A 340 -7.90 -2.58 -23.78
CA LEU A 340 -8.36 -1.87 -22.59
C LEU A 340 -9.43 -2.64 -21.81
N LYS A 341 -10.29 -3.39 -22.51
CA LYS A 341 -11.30 -4.26 -21.88
C LYS A 341 -10.68 -5.27 -20.91
N LYS A 342 -9.49 -5.80 -21.22
CA LYS A 342 -8.80 -6.76 -20.37
C LYS A 342 -8.29 -6.11 -19.09
N PHE A 343 -7.70 -4.91 -19.20
CA PHE A 343 -7.23 -4.14 -18.05
C PHE A 343 -8.38 -3.71 -17.15
N TRP A 344 -9.42 -3.13 -17.76
CA TRP A 344 -10.61 -2.70 -17.01
C TRP A 344 -11.25 -3.85 -16.22
N LYS A 345 -11.42 -5.03 -16.85
CA LYS A 345 -12.00 -6.19 -16.18
C LYS A 345 -11.24 -6.60 -14.92
N LYS A 346 -9.92 -6.60 -14.96
CA LYS A 346 -9.10 -6.97 -13.79
C LYS A 346 -9.22 -5.97 -12.65
N ILE A 347 -9.25 -4.67 -12.95
CA ILE A 347 -9.42 -3.64 -11.92
C ILE A 347 -10.87 -3.64 -11.39
N SER A 348 -11.88 -3.73 -12.27
CA SER A 348 -13.29 -3.72 -11.85
C SER A 348 -13.66 -4.90 -10.96
N LEU A 349 -13.03 -6.06 -11.16
CA LEU A 349 -13.18 -7.23 -10.31
C LEU A 349 -12.29 -7.19 -9.04
N GLY A 350 -11.53 -6.11 -8.85
CA GLY A 350 -10.65 -5.96 -7.70
C GLY A 350 -9.42 -6.88 -7.70
N GLU A 351 -9.06 -7.49 -8.84
CA GLU A 351 -7.87 -8.33 -8.95
C GLU A 351 -6.58 -7.52 -8.80
N ALA A 352 -6.62 -6.23 -9.17
CA ALA A 352 -5.50 -5.31 -9.05
C ALA A 352 -6.00 -3.87 -8.83
N GLU A 353 -5.20 -3.02 -8.20
CA GLU A 353 -5.44 -1.58 -8.07
C GLU A 353 -4.68 -0.78 -9.13
N TYR A 354 -3.60 -1.33 -9.63
CA TYR A 354 -2.77 -0.78 -10.69
C TYR A 354 -2.34 -1.87 -11.66
N ILE A 355 -2.49 -1.62 -12.96
CA ILE A 355 -2.06 -2.55 -14.00
C ILE A 355 -1.19 -1.81 -14.99
N ASN A 356 0.04 -2.28 -15.17
CA ASN A 356 0.97 -1.77 -16.17
C ASN A 356 1.11 -2.76 -17.33
N GLY A 357 0.86 -2.30 -18.55
CA GLY A 357 1.14 -3.05 -19.76
C GLY A 357 2.64 -3.07 -20.07
N SER A 358 3.30 -4.18 -19.84
CA SER A 358 4.73 -4.33 -20.15
C SER A 358 4.94 -4.94 -21.52
N ARG A 359 5.78 -4.28 -22.34
CA ARG A 359 6.25 -4.82 -23.64
C ARG A 359 7.48 -5.72 -23.48
N LEU A 360 8.16 -5.66 -22.34
CA LEU A 360 9.46 -6.32 -22.12
C LEU A 360 9.34 -7.83 -21.83
N ILE A 361 8.13 -8.35 -21.64
CA ILE A 361 7.88 -9.75 -21.25
C ILE A 361 7.79 -10.68 -22.47
N TYR A 362 7.36 -10.16 -23.61
CA TYR A 362 7.20 -10.95 -24.84
C TYR A 362 8.39 -10.76 -25.79
N PRO A 363 8.69 -11.77 -26.63
CA PRO A 363 9.64 -11.59 -27.72
C PRO A 363 9.23 -10.37 -28.56
N MET A 364 10.16 -9.43 -28.72
CA MET A 364 9.90 -8.23 -29.52
C MET A 364 10.51 -8.43 -30.90
N ASP A 365 9.84 -7.93 -31.95
CA ASP A 365 10.44 -7.80 -33.27
C ASP A 365 11.71 -6.92 -33.18
N ASN A 366 12.73 -7.26 -33.99
CA ASN A 366 14.04 -6.60 -33.95
C ASN A 366 13.98 -5.06 -34.10
N ASN A 367 12.88 -4.54 -34.62
CA ASN A 367 12.64 -3.10 -34.82
C ASN A 367 11.79 -2.43 -33.73
N ALA A 368 11.28 -3.19 -32.75
CA ALA A 368 10.32 -2.66 -31.76
C ALA A 368 10.96 -1.77 -30.70
N MET A 369 12.27 -1.92 -30.45
CA MET A 369 13.00 -1.09 -29.51
C MET A 369 14.51 -1.04 -29.87
N ARG A 370 15.11 0.17 -29.87
CA ARG A 370 16.56 0.31 -30.03
C ARG A 370 17.29 -0.35 -28.87
N PHE A 371 18.38 -1.08 -29.13
CA PHE A 371 19.16 -1.81 -28.13
C PHE A 371 19.57 -0.97 -26.91
N LEU A 372 19.96 0.29 -27.14
CA LEU A 372 20.29 1.23 -26.06
C LEU A 372 19.08 1.53 -25.16
N ASN A 373 17.87 1.67 -25.72
CA ASN A 373 16.66 1.88 -24.95
C ASN A 373 16.30 0.65 -24.10
N TYR A 374 16.55 -0.55 -24.60
CA TYR A 374 16.36 -1.79 -23.83
C TYR A 374 17.29 -1.84 -22.61
N ILE A 375 18.58 -1.53 -22.79
CA ILE A 375 19.55 -1.47 -21.68
C ILE A 375 19.16 -0.38 -20.70
N ALA A 376 18.84 0.83 -21.19
CA ALA A 376 18.42 1.95 -20.35
C ALA A 376 17.17 1.59 -19.51
N ASN A 377 16.15 0.99 -20.11
CA ASN A 377 14.95 0.56 -19.39
C ASN A 377 15.26 -0.47 -18.29
N LYS A 378 16.16 -1.43 -18.54
CA LYS A 378 16.60 -2.37 -17.50
C LYS A 378 17.35 -1.67 -16.38
N LEU A 379 18.28 -0.77 -16.69
CA LEU A 379 19.03 -0.01 -15.70
C LEU A 379 18.11 0.89 -14.87
N PHE A 380 17.18 1.61 -15.50
CA PHE A 380 16.17 2.40 -14.80
C PHE A 380 15.25 1.53 -13.92
N SER A 381 14.82 0.37 -14.40
CA SER A 381 14.03 -0.55 -13.59
C SER A 381 14.76 -0.97 -12.33
N ILE A 382 16.05 -1.31 -12.43
CA ILE A 382 16.89 -1.66 -11.27
C ILE A 382 17.04 -0.45 -10.34
N LEU A 383 17.32 0.73 -10.89
CA LEU A 383 17.50 1.96 -10.12
C LEU A 383 16.23 2.34 -9.34
N PHE A 384 15.07 2.31 -10.00
CA PHE A 384 13.78 2.63 -9.34
C PHE A 384 13.30 1.54 -8.37
N THR A 385 13.77 0.31 -8.52
CA THR A 385 13.51 -0.75 -7.52
C THR A 385 14.35 -0.54 -6.27
N TRP A 386 15.50 0.11 -6.42
CA TRP A 386 16.42 0.40 -5.31
C TRP A 386 16.09 1.71 -4.57
N LEU A 387 15.60 2.74 -5.27
CA LEU A 387 15.15 4.00 -4.66
C LEU A 387 13.86 3.84 -3.85
#